data_af6564d7bfcf1b5f0c57f899e2fb0bce
#
_entry.id   af6564d7bfcf1b5f0c57f899e2fb0bce
#
_cell.length_a   1.000
_cell.length_b   1.000
_cell.length_c   1.000
_cell.angle_alpha   90.00
_cell.angle_beta   90.00
_cell.angle_gamma   90.00
#
_symmetry.space_group_name_H-M   'P 1'
#
loop_
_entity.id
_entity.type
_entity.pdbx_description
1 polymer ?
#
loop_
_entity_poly.entity_id
_entity_poly.type
_entity_poly.pdbx_seq_one_letter_code
_entity_poly.pdbx_strand_id
1 'polypeptide(L)'
;MPVRTSRLLAAAGTAAALALSLAACAAPAADNGSDSAGSNPGDDSAFPVTVEHVYGETTIEEKPERVATIAWANHEVPLALGIVPVGMSKASWGDDDDNGILPWVEEKLDELGGEEPVLFDESDGIDYEAVADTNPDVILASYSGLTQEEYDTLSKIAPVVAYPEVAWGTPVDEMIEMNSKALGLEAEGEALIEDLHADAEAALEENSALKDKKVLFAYVDPTDLSQVGYYTAIDTRPGYLHDDLGLPLPSIVEENADSTDFYLSVSSEQADVFADVDVFVTYGDESLIATLQADPLLSKIPAIAEGRIAILPDATPIAASANPSPLSIPWGLSDYLGLLAAPLAK
;
A
#
# COMPACT_ATOMS: atom_id res chain seq x y z
N MET A 1 -15.03 37.29 -94.18
CA MET A 1 -14.92 35.84 -94.50
C MET A 1 -13.91 35.22 -93.55
N PRO A 2 -14.07 34.06 -93.30
CA PRO A 2 -14.69 33.56 -92.09
C PRO A 2 -13.75 32.66 -91.22
N VAL A 3 -14.09 32.47 -90.04
CA VAL A 3 -14.38 31.19 -89.47
C VAL A 3 -13.24 30.39 -88.79
N ARG A 4 -13.56 29.99 -87.63
CA ARG A 4 -13.15 28.79 -86.87
C ARG A 4 -11.94 28.92 -85.92
N THR A 5 -12.30 29.27 -84.78
CA THR A 5 -11.60 28.77 -83.58
C THR A 5 -12.62 28.41 -82.55
N SER A 6 -13.03 27.20 -82.56
CA SER A 6 -13.77 26.61 -81.49
C SER A 6 -13.27 25.17 -81.33
N ARG A 7 -12.61 24.84 -80.26
CA ARG A 7 -12.39 23.49 -79.71
C ARG A 7 -11.04 23.34 -79.07
N LEU A 8 -10.81 24.03 -77.93
CA LEU A 8 -9.69 23.66 -77.05
C LEU A 8 -9.91 24.26 -75.66
N LEU A 9 -11.13 24.18 -75.14
CA LEU A 9 -11.44 24.69 -73.82
C LEU A 9 -12.31 23.71 -72.98
N ALA A 10 -12.26 22.38 -73.26
CA ALA A 10 -13.03 21.39 -72.55
C ALA A 10 -12.21 20.34 -71.80
N ALA A 11 -10.88 20.46 -71.76
CA ALA A 11 -10.03 19.45 -71.13
C ALA A 11 -9.36 19.91 -69.82
N ALA A 12 -9.53 21.15 -69.41
CA ALA A 12 -8.86 21.70 -68.20
C ALA A 12 -9.78 21.74 -66.95
N GLY A 13 -11.08 21.41 -67.08
CA GLY A 13 -12.04 21.53 -66.01
C GLY A 13 -12.22 20.29 -65.12
N THR A 14 -11.75 19.13 -65.56
CA THR A 14 -11.97 17.86 -64.85
C THR A 14 -10.85 17.45 -63.91
N ALA A 15 -9.69 18.03 -63.98
CA ALA A 15 -8.58 17.72 -63.07
C ALA A 15 -8.64 18.51 -61.75
N ALA A 16 -9.36 19.64 -61.69
CA ALA A 16 -9.47 20.44 -60.47
C ALA A 16 -10.60 19.97 -59.52
N ALA A 17 -11.56 19.20 -60.04
CA ALA A 17 -12.67 18.71 -59.21
C ALA A 17 -12.34 17.44 -58.39
N LEU A 18 -11.30 16.68 -58.74
CA LEU A 18 -10.89 15.50 -58.00
C LEU A 18 -9.94 15.83 -56.81
N ALA A 19 -9.32 16.99 -56.77
CA ALA A 19 -8.43 17.39 -55.68
C ALA A 19 -9.20 17.97 -54.47
N LEU A 20 -10.44 18.42 -54.64
CA LEU A 20 -11.27 18.96 -53.54
C LEU A 20 -12.10 17.90 -52.80
N SER A 21 -12.21 16.69 -53.33
CA SER A 21 -12.95 15.62 -52.64
C SER A 21 -12.14 14.81 -51.63
N LEU A 22 -10.80 15.00 -51.56
CA LEU A 22 -9.96 14.37 -50.52
C LEU A 22 -9.73 15.24 -49.29
N ALA A 23 -10.14 16.51 -49.30
CA ALA A 23 -9.98 17.39 -48.15
C ALA A 23 -11.19 17.42 -47.22
N ALA A 24 -12.27 16.69 -47.51
CA ALA A 24 -13.50 16.67 -46.74
C ALA A 24 -13.61 15.52 -45.73
N CYS A 25 -12.57 14.70 -45.59
CA CYS A 25 -12.57 13.57 -44.64
C CYS A 25 -11.69 13.80 -43.41
N ALA A 26 -11.31 15.03 -43.11
CA ALA A 26 -10.55 15.38 -41.91
C ALA A 26 -11.24 16.50 -41.13
N ALA A 27 -12.54 16.38 -40.87
CA ALA A 27 -13.19 17.12 -39.79
C ALA A 27 -13.54 16.11 -38.71
N PRO A 28 -13.05 16.27 -37.49
CA PRO A 28 -13.50 15.40 -36.41
C PRO A 28 -14.99 15.67 -36.16
N ALA A 29 -15.79 14.66 -36.33
CA ALA A 29 -17.13 14.67 -35.75
C ALA A 29 -16.96 14.76 -34.24
N ALA A 30 -17.52 15.79 -33.65
CA ALA A 30 -17.75 15.82 -32.22
C ALA A 30 -18.81 14.78 -31.93
N ASP A 31 -18.37 13.59 -31.53
CA ASP A 31 -19.23 12.58 -30.94
C ASP A 31 -19.17 12.78 -29.44
N ASN A 32 -20.28 13.26 -28.89
CA ASN A 32 -20.56 13.23 -27.46
C ASN A 32 -20.95 11.79 -27.09
N GLY A 33 -19.99 10.91 -27.11
CA GLY A 33 -20.05 9.63 -26.44
C GLY A 33 -19.36 9.74 -25.12
N SER A 34 -20.07 9.62 -24.02
CA SER A 34 -19.51 9.25 -22.73
C SER A 34 -18.91 7.86 -22.89
N ASP A 35 -17.65 7.80 -23.29
CA ASP A 35 -16.88 6.59 -23.08
C ASP A 35 -16.47 6.56 -21.61
N SER A 36 -17.08 5.68 -20.88
CA SER A 36 -16.51 5.11 -19.68
C SER A 36 -15.09 4.72 -20.03
N ALA A 37 -14.12 5.35 -19.39
CA ALA A 37 -12.76 4.88 -19.42
C ALA A 37 -12.74 3.47 -18.83
N GLY A 38 -12.87 2.47 -19.69
CA GLY A 38 -12.45 1.13 -19.38
C GLY A 38 -10.94 1.21 -19.23
N SER A 39 -10.44 1.00 -18.03
CA SER A 39 -9.04 0.76 -17.75
C SER A 39 -8.53 -0.26 -18.76
N ASN A 40 -7.60 0.15 -19.57
CA ASN A 40 -6.92 -0.75 -20.51
C ASN A 40 -6.00 -1.62 -19.65
N PRO A 41 -6.22 -2.92 -19.52
CA PRO A 41 -5.28 -3.76 -18.77
C PRO A 41 -3.94 -3.71 -19.49
N GLY A 42 -2.86 -3.41 -18.76
CA GLY A 42 -1.47 -3.17 -19.16
C GLY A 42 -1.05 -3.62 -20.55
N ASP A 43 -0.22 -2.83 -21.17
CA ASP A 43 0.26 -3.06 -22.54
C ASP A 43 1.19 -4.30 -22.56
N ASP A 44 0.86 -5.34 -23.33
CA ASP A 44 1.72 -6.53 -23.52
C ASP A 44 3.13 -6.16 -24.03
N SER A 45 3.31 -4.96 -24.54
CA SER A 45 4.63 -4.44 -24.97
C SER A 45 5.56 -4.06 -23.80
N ALA A 46 5.05 -4.02 -22.57
CA ALA A 46 5.87 -3.73 -21.38
C ALA A 46 6.81 -4.89 -21.01
N PHE A 47 6.51 -6.12 -21.41
CA PHE A 47 7.29 -7.31 -21.03
C PHE A 47 8.40 -7.64 -22.03
N PRO A 48 9.53 -8.22 -21.56
CA PRO A 48 9.82 -8.63 -20.18
C PRO A 48 10.07 -7.45 -19.24
N VAL A 49 9.67 -7.59 -17.96
CA VAL A 49 10.03 -6.66 -16.89
C VAL A 49 10.95 -7.34 -15.88
N THR A 50 11.85 -6.56 -15.28
CA THR A 50 12.76 -7.05 -14.24
C THR A 50 12.60 -6.20 -12.99
N VAL A 51 12.41 -6.86 -11.84
CA VAL A 51 12.30 -6.25 -10.52
C VAL A 51 13.49 -6.68 -9.67
N GLU A 52 14.22 -5.70 -9.14
CA GLU A 52 15.33 -5.93 -8.19
C GLU A 52 14.77 -6.14 -6.78
N HIS A 53 15.40 -7.01 -5.98
CA HIS A 53 15.02 -7.30 -4.60
C HIS A 53 16.21 -7.90 -3.83
N VAL A 54 16.06 -8.10 -2.53
CA VAL A 54 17.16 -8.56 -1.64
C VAL A 54 17.87 -9.84 -2.10
N TYR A 55 17.21 -10.73 -2.84
CA TYR A 55 17.77 -11.99 -3.35
C TYR A 55 18.29 -11.90 -4.79
N GLY A 56 18.39 -10.70 -5.36
CA GLY A 56 18.88 -10.43 -6.71
C GLY A 56 17.81 -9.77 -7.58
N GLU A 57 17.44 -10.39 -8.67
CA GLU A 57 16.43 -9.87 -9.60
C GLU A 57 15.47 -10.97 -10.06
N THR A 58 14.23 -10.59 -10.30
CA THR A 58 13.23 -11.46 -10.90
C THR A 58 12.77 -10.87 -12.23
N THR A 59 12.92 -11.66 -13.31
CA THR A 59 12.41 -11.30 -14.63
C THR A 59 11.10 -12.02 -14.90
N ILE A 60 10.09 -11.24 -15.28
CA ILE A 60 8.76 -11.72 -15.68
C ILE A 60 8.68 -11.54 -17.19
N GLU A 61 8.65 -12.66 -17.93
CA GLU A 61 8.80 -12.70 -19.38
C GLU A 61 7.54 -12.25 -20.13
N GLU A 62 6.36 -12.54 -19.58
CA GLU A 62 5.06 -12.27 -20.17
C GLU A 62 4.13 -11.69 -19.12
N LYS A 63 3.08 -10.98 -19.56
CA LYS A 63 2.08 -10.41 -18.66
C LYS A 63 1.40 -11.49 -17.81
N PRO A 64 1.46 -11.38 -16.46
CA PRO A 64 0.81 -12.34 -15.59
C PRO A 64 -0.72 -12.30 -15.73
N GLU A 65 -1.33 -13.45 -15.89
CA GLU A 65 -2.79 -13.63 -15.86
C GLU A 65 -3.28 -14.19 -14.51
N ARG A 66 -2.37 -14.82 -13.77
CA ARG A 66 -2.63 -15.51 -12.50
C ARG A 66 -1.67 -15.03 -11.42
N VAL A 67 -2.10 -14.04 -10.67
CA VAL A 67 -1.32 -13.40 -9.61
C VAL A 67 -1.60 -14.08 -8.29
N ALA A 68 -0.58 -14.64 -7.62
CA ALA A 68 -0.65 -15.02 -6.22
C ALA A 68 0.09 -13.99 -5.36
N THR A 69 -0.36 -13.81 -4.14
CA THR A 69 0.28 -12.91 -3.18
C THR A 69 0.43 -13.60 -1.84
N ILE A 70 1.53 -13.37 -1.17
CA ILE A 70 1.81 -13.91 0.17
C ILE A 70 2.21 -12.76 1.10
N ALA A 71 2.22 -13.03 2.37
CA ALA A 71 2.48 -12.06 3.43
C ALA A 71 1.48 -10.88 3.46
N TRP A 72 1.75 -9.87 4.28
CA TRP A 72 0.81 -8.79 4.56
C TRP A 72 0.66 -7.82 3.39
N ALA A 73 -0.57 -7.41 3.08
CA ALA A 73 -0.97 -6.33 2.16
C ALA A 73 -0.55 -6.45 0.67
N ASN A 74 0.30 -7.41 0.26
CA ASN A 74 0.71 -7.54 -1.14
C ASN A 74 -0.46 -7.73 -2.11
N HIS A 75 -1.58 -8.32 -1.66
CA HIS A 75 -2.81 -8.52 -2.45
C HIS A 75 -3.56 -7.21 -2.72
N GLU A 76 -3.30 -6.18 -1.94
CA GLU A 76 -4.02 -4.91 -2.08
C GLU A 76 -3.56 -4.12 -3.31
N VAL A 77 -2.31 -4.28 -3.74
CA VAL A 77 -1.82 -3.62 -4.97
C VAL A 77 -2.55 -4.13 -6.22
N PRO A 78 -2.56 -5.44 -6.54
CA PRO A 78 -3.33 -5.92 -7.69
C PRO A 78 -4.83 -5.61 -7.55
N LEU A 79 -5.42 -5.72 -6.36
CA LEU A 79 -6.83 -5.36 -6.14
C LEU A 79 -7.10 -3.88 -6.42
N ALA A 80 -6.27 -2.96 -5.94
CA ALA A 80 -6.38 -1.53 -6.23
C ALA A 80 -6.30 -1.25 -7.74
N LEU A 81 -5.46 -2.02 -8.45
CA LEU A 81 -5.30 -1.94 -9.91
C LEU A 81 -6.34 -2.75 -10.70
N GLY A 82 -7.37 -3.31 -10.04
CA GLY A 82 -8.48 -4.01 -10.68
C GLY A 82 -8.20 -5.47 -11.04
N ILE A 83 -7.19 -6.09 -10.45
CA ILE A 83 -6.83 -7.50 -10.64
C ILE A 83 -7.16 -8.29 -9.37
N VAL A 84 -8.05 -9.28 -9.49
CA VAL A 84 -8.33 -10.21 -8.39
C VAL A 84 -7.26 -11.31 -8.38
N PRO A 85 -6.47 -11.47 -7.29
CA PRO A 85 -5.49 -12.53 -7.20
C PRO A 85 -6.13 -13.92 -7.23
N VAL A 86 -5.42 -14.93 -7.74
CA VAL A 86 -5.88 -16.32 -7.66
C VAL A 86 -5.72 -16.91 -6.26
N GLY A 87 -4.87 -16.31 -5.45
CA GLY A 87 -4.69 -16.65 -4.05
C GLY A 87 -3.97 -15.53 -3.30
N MET A 88 -4.26 -15.38 -2.02
CA MET A 88 -3.71 -14.34 -1.17
C MET A 88 -3.56 -14.83 0.28
N SER A 89 -2.73 -14.14 1.06
CA SER A 89 -2.59 -14.40 2.48
C SER A 89 -3.91 -14.19 3.22
N LYS A 90 -4.24 -15.14 4.09
CA LYS A 90 -5.40 -15.05 4.96
C LYS A 90 -5.14 -14.07 6.11
N ALA A 91 -6.06 -13.14 6.35
CA ALA A 91 -6.01 -12.30 7.53
C ALA A 91 -6.19 -13.15 8.79
N SER A 92 -5.16 -13.20 9.63
CA SER A 92 -5.19 -13.88 10.93
C SER A 92 -5.36 -12.91 12.09
N TRP A 93 -5.40 -11.60 11.81
CA TRP A 93 -5.54 -10.52 12.77
C TRP A 93 -6.20 -9.30 12.14
N GLY A 94 -7.11 -8.64 12.87
CA GLY A 94 -7.82 -7.46 12.41
C GLY A 94 -9.07 -7.72 11.55
N ASP A 95 -9.37 -8.98 11.30
CA ASP A 95 -10.61 -9.44 10.68
C ASP A 95 -11.76 -9.37 11.73
N ASP A 96 -12.90 -8.80 11.37
CA ASP A 96 -13.99 -8.52 12.30
C ASP A 96 -15.15 -9.54 12.25
N ASP A 97 -15.12 -10.45 11.27
CA ASP A 97 -16.16 -11.47 11.09
C ASP A 97 -15.62 -12.92 10.96
N ASP A 98 -14.32 -13.12 11.18
CA ASP A 98 -13.62 -14.41 11.14
C ASP A 98 -13.64 -15.09 9.75
N ASN A 99 -13.83 -14.33 8.65
CA ASN A 99 -13.80 -14.87 7.29
C ASN A 99 -12.38 -14.98 6.72
N GLY A 100 -11.40 -14.33 7.34
CA GLY A 100 -10.00 -14.31 6.94
C GLY A 100 -9.66 -13.25 5.91
N ILE A 101 -10.51 -12.23 5.76
CA ILE A 101 -10.37 -11.13 4.82
C ILE A 101 -10.59 -9.82 5.59
N LEU A 102 -9.73 -8.83 5.41
CA LEU A 102 -9.90 -7.53 6.03
C LEU A 102 -11.05 -6.75 5.35
N PRO A 103 -11.83 -5.93 6.08
CA PRO A 103 -13.03 -5.28 5.54
C PRO A 103 -12.79 -4.50 4.23
N TRP A 104 -11.71 -3.75 4.14
CA TRP A 104 -11.40 -2.98 2.92
C TRP A 104 -11.03 -3.84 1.72
N VAL A 105 -10.50 -5.05 1.99
CA VAL A 105 -10.22 -6.05 0.95
C VAL A 105 -11.51 -6.70 0.50
N GLU A 106 -12.42 -7.03 1.42
CA GLU A 106 -13.73 -7.58 1.12
C GLU A 106 -14.56 -6.61 0.27
N GLU A 107 -14.63 -5.33 0.67
CA GLU A 107 -15.29 -4.28 -0.10
C GLU A 107 -14.75 -4.19 -1.52
N LYS A 108 -13.43 -4.31 -1.69
CA LYS A 108 -12.80 -4.24 -3.02
C LYS A 108 -13.05 -5.50 -3.85
N LEU A 109 -13.03 -6.68 -3.23
CA LEU A 109 -13.40 -7.93 -3.90
C LEU A 109 -14.86 -7.92 -4.38
N ASP A 110 -15.77 -7.43 -3.56
CA ASP A 110 -17.18 -7.26 -3.91
C ASP A 110 -17.36 -6.28 -5.07
N GLU A 111 -16.62 -5.18 -5.09
CA GLU A 111 -16.63 -4.20 -6.18
C GLU A 111 -16.16 -4.82 -7.50
N LEU A 112 -15.05 -5.55 -7.48
CA LEU A 112 -14.47 -6.15 -8.67
C LEU A 112 -15.26 -7.36 -9.16
N GLY A 113 -15.82 -8.13 -8.25
CA GLY A 113 -16.48 -9.39 -8.53
C GLY A 113 -15.50 -10.45 -9.06
N GLY A 114 -16.01 -11.61 -9.43
CA GLY A 114 -15.18 -12.70 -9.96
C GLY A 114 -15.14 -13.92 -9.06
N GLU A 115 -14.10 -14.74 -9.19
CA GLU A 115 -13.86 -15.89 -8.30
C GLU A 115 -13.16 -15.40 -7.03
N GLU A 116 -13.58 -15.90 -5.87
CA GLU A 116 -12.91 -15.61 -4.60
C GLU A 116 -11.48 -16.17 -4.61
N PRO A 117 -10.47 -15.39 -4.15
CA PRO A 117 -9.11 -15.88 -4.01
C PRO A 117 -9.01 -17.07 -3.05
N VAL A 118 -8.09 -18.00 -3.32
CA VAL A 118 -7.72 -19.01 -2.33
C VAL A 118 -7.00 -18.30 -1.17
N LEU A 119 -7.46 -18.51 0.08
CA LEU A 119 -6.82 -17.94 1.25
C LEU A 119 -5.70 -18.86 1.76
N PHE A 120 -4.47 -18.36 1.77
CA PHE A 120 -3.30 -19.06 2.29
C PHE A 120 -3.19 -18.81 3.80
N ASP A 121 -3.29 -19.86 4.61
CA ASP A 121 -3.06 -19.75 6.05
C ASP A 121 -1.56 -19.81 6.32
N GLU A 122 -0.98 -18.67 6.66
CA GLU A 122 0.46 -18.51 6.91
C GLU A 122 0.80 -18.53 8.42
N SER A 123 -0.13 -18.91 9.29
CA SER A 123 0.06 -18.91 10.76
C SER A 123 1.21 -19.81 11.22
N ASP A 124 1.42 -20.93 10.54
CA ASP A 124 2.51 -21.89 10.81
C ASP A 124 3.61 -21.83 9.73
N GLY A 125 3.62 -20.79 8.88
CA GLY A 125 4.50 -20.60 7.73
C GLY A 125 3.79 -20.77 6.39
N ILE A 126 4.52 -20.60 5.29
CA ILE A 126 3.94 -20.57 3.94
C ILE A 126 3.44 -21.95 3.53
N ASP A 127 2.19 -22.05 3.13
CA ASP A 127 1.62 -23.26 2.51
C ASP A 127 1.97 -23.31 1.01
N TYR A 128 3.16 -23.83 0.71
CA TYR A 128 3.66 -23.96 -0.67
C TYR A 128 2.77 -24.82 -1.57
N GLU A 129 2.06 -25.81 -1.01
CA GLU A 129 1.16 -26.68 -1.77
C GLU A 129 -0.08 -25.89 -2.19
N ALA A 130 -0.67 -25.15 -1.28
CA ALA A 130 -1.80 -24.27 -1.60
C ALA A 130 -1.43 -23.19 -2.62
N VAL A 131 -0.26 -22.55 -2.49
CA VAL A 131 0.25 -21.59 -3.49
C VAL A 131 0.41 -22.25 -4.85
N ALA A 132 1.07 -23.41 -4.92
CA ALA A 132 1.32 -24.13 -6.18
C ALA A 132 0.00 -24.59 -6.85
N ASP A 133 -0.99 -25.00 -6.09
CA ASP A 133 -2.30 -25.46 -6.61
C ASP A 133 -3.08 -24.33 -7.32
N THR A 134 -2.79 -23.06 -6.99
CA THR A 134 -3.37 -21.93 -7.72
C THR A 134 -2.74 -21.72 -9.10
N ASN A 135 -1.64 -22.41 -9.44
CA ASN A 135 -0.89 -22.26 -10.68
C ASN A 135 -0.61 -20.79 -11.05
N PRO A 136 0.10 -20.04 -10.21
CA PRO A 136 0.36 -18.63 -10.45
C PRO A 136 1.43 -18.42 -11.54
N ASP A 137 1.34 -17.28 -12.23
CA ASP A 137 2.37 -16.81 -13.19
C ASP A 137 3.38 -15.90 -12.50
N VAL A 138 3.00 -15.30 -11.36
CA VAL A 138 3.84 -14.47 -10.51
C VAL A 138 3.38 -14.57 -9.06
N ILE A 139 4.33 -14.46 -8.13
CA ILE A 139 4.08 -14.38 -6.69
C ILE A 139 4.62 -13.05 -6.18
N LEU A 140 3.71 -12.19 -5.67
CA LEU A 140 4.06 -10.90 -5.10
C LEU A 140 4.27 -11.04 -3.58
N ALA A 141 5.43 -10.58 -3.12
CA ALA A 141 5.89 -10.66 -1.74
C ALA A 141 6.83 -9.48 -1.38
N SER A 142 6.63 -8.31 -2.02
CA SER A 142 7.49 -7.14 -1.86
C SER A 142 7.45 -6.54 -0.45
N TYR A 143 6.36 -6.73 0.31
CA TYR A 143 6.31 -6.48 1.74
C TYR A 143 6.21 -7.80 2.48
N SER A 144 7.34 -8.34 2.89
CA SER A 144 7.43 -9.66 3.52
C SER A 144 8.69 -9.81 4.37
N GLY A 145 8.77 -10.91 5.10
CA GLY A 145 9.96 -11.36 5.80
C GLY A 145 10.55 -12.65 5.22
N LEU A 146 10.36 -12.90 3.91
CA LEU A 146 10.85 -14.11 3.26
C LEU A 146 12.32 -14.36 3.57
N THR A 147 12.63 -15.58 3.99
CA THR A 147 14.00 -16.07 4.03
C THR A 147 14.46 -16.51 2.65
N GLN A 148 15.79 -16.64 2.44
CA GLN A 148 16.35 -17.16 1.18
C GLN A 148 15.80 -18.57 0.84
N GLU A 149 15.58 -19.43 1.84
CA GLU A 149 15.06 -20.79 1.64
C GLU A 149 13.60 -20.78 1.16
N GLU A 150 12.79 -19.88 1.71
CA GLU A 150 11.39 -19.70 1.30
C GLU A 150 11.32 -19.12 -0.11
N TYR A 151 12.13 -18.09 -0.41
CA TYR A 151 12.27 -17.52 -1.75
C TYR A 151 12.67 -18.59 -2.77
N ASP A 152 13.71 -19.39 -2.48
CA ASP A 152 14.19 -20.47 -3.36
C ASP A 152 13.12 -21.55 -3.58
N THR A 153 12.22 -21.74 -2.62
CA THR A 153 11.15 -22.73 -2.71
C THR A 153 9.98 -22.19 -3.54
N LEU A 154 9.54 -20.97 -3.30
CA LEU A 154 8.49 -20.30 -4.08
C LEU A 154 8.92 -20.11 -5.53
N SER A 155 10.20 -19.79 -5.79
CA SER A 155 10.74 -19.61 -7.14
C SER A 155 10.73 -20.87 -8.02
N LYS A 156 10.45 -22.05 -7.43
CA LYS A 156 10.18 -23.28 -8.19
C LYS A 156 8.74 -23.36 -8.68
N ILE A 157 7.84 -22.56 -8.11
CA ILE A 157 6.41 -22.49 -8.47
C ILE A 157 6.22 -21.44 -9.57
N ALA A 158 6.66 -20.19 -9.32
CA ALA A 158 6.56 -19.06 -10.25
C ALA A 158 7.64 -18.01 -9.93
N PRO A 159 7.89 -17.03 -10.80
CA PRO A 159 8.69 -15.84 -10.48
C PRO A 159 8.19 -15.16 -9.21
N VAL A 160 9.12 -14.78 -8.31
CA VAL A 160 8.81 -14.18 -7.00
C VAL A 160 9.36 -12.77 -6.92
N VAL A 161 8.54 -11.80 -6.57
CA VAL A 161 8.96 -10.42 -6.25
C VAL A 161 9.08 -10.33 -4.74
N ALA A 162 10.31 -10.46 -4.21
CA ALA A 162 10.59 -10.34 -2.78
C ALA A 162 10.78 -8.87 -2.34
N TYR A 163 10.97 -8.64 -1.04
CA TYR A 163 11.21 -7.30 -0.50
C TYR A 163 12.56 -6.71 -0.97
N PRO A 164 12.69 -5.36 -1.05
CA PRO A 164 13.85 -4.74 -1.68
C PRO A 164 15.14 -4.88 -0.87
N GLU A 165 15.15 -4.52 0.41
CA GLU A 165 16.38 -4.44 1.21
C GLU A 165 16.24 -5.13 2.58
N VAL A 166 15.22 -4.77 3.35
CA VAL A 166 15.05 -5.23 4.74
C VAL A 166 13.69 -5.91 4.91
N ALA A 167 13.71 -7.07 5.56
CA ALA A 167 12.49 -7.80 5.88
C ALA A 167 11.50 -6.92 6.67
N TRP A 168 10.25 -6.86 6.20
CA TRP A 168 9.17 -6.05 6.78
C TRP A 168 9.43 -4.53 6.80
N GLY A 169 10.40 -4.05 6.01
CA GLY A 169 10.80 -2.66 5.94
C GLY A 169 10.48 -1.97 4.61
N THR A 170 9.61 -2.54 3.77
CA THR A 170 9.24 -1.93 2.48
C THR A 170 8.20 -0.83 2.69
N PRO A 171 8.48 0.43 2.32
CA PRO A 171 7.49 1.50 2.33
C PRO A 171 6.29 1.18 1.41
N VAL A 172 5.13 1.81 1.68
CA VAL A 172 3.90 1.57 0.89
C VAL A 172 4.10 1.90 -0.58
N ASP A 173 4.73 3.03 -0.87
CA ASP A 173 4.99 3.46 -2.25
C ASP A 173 5.88 2.46 -2.98
N GLU A 174 6.98 2.02 -2.36
CA GLU A 174 7.89 1.04 -2.95
C GLU A 174 7.21 -0.33 -3.15
N MET A 175 6.33 -0.75 -2.24
CA MET A 175 5.50 -1.95 -2.43
C MET A 175 4.59 -1.80 -3.66
N ILE A 176 3.97 -0.63 -3.83
CA ILE A 176 3.12 -0.36 -5.01
C ILE A 176 3.97 -0.34 -6.28
N GLU A 177 5.11 0.35 -6.29
CA GLU A 177 6.01 0.42 -7.44
C GLU A 177 6.49 -0.97 -7.88
N MET A 178 6.98 -1.78 -6.94
CA MET A 178 7.49 -3.12 -7.23
C MET A 178 6.40 -4.05 -7.76
N ASN A 179 5.25 -4.07 -7.09
CA ASN A 179 4.14 -4.96 -7.45
C ASN A 179 3.45 -4.52 -8.75
N SER A 180 3.22 -3.22 -8.96
CA SER A 180 2.63 -2.70 -10.21
C SER A 180 3.56 -2.91 -11.40
N LYS A 181 4.86 -2.72 -11.23
CA LYS A 181 5.88 -3.01 -12.25
C LYS A 181 5.87 -4.48 -12.64
N ALA A 182 5.81 -5.39 -11.66
CA ALA A 182 5.71 -6.83 -11.90
C ALA A 182 4.46 -7.21 -12.71
N LEU A 183 3.39 -6.43 -12.60
CA LEU A 183 2.14 -6.60 -13.33
C LEU A 183 2.12 -5.88 -14.70
N GLY A 184 3.17 -5.11 -15.04
CA GLY A 184 3.23 -4.28 -16.23
C GLY A 184 2.26 -3.07 -16.17
N LEU A 185 1.99 -2.58 -14.95
CA LEU A 185 1.06 -1.49 -14.63
C LEU A 185 1.79 -0.35 -13.89
N GLU A 186 3.04 -0.07 -14.28
CA GLU A 186 3.89 0.92 -13.60
C GLU A 186 3.23 2.32 -13.57
N ALA A 187 2.64 2.76 -14.68
CA ALA A 187 1.98 4.06 -14.74
C ALA A 187 0.70 4.13 -13.87
N GLU A 188 -0.05 3.04 -13.80
CA GLU A 188 -1.22 2.92 -12.92
C GLU A 188 -0.79 2.87 -11.45
N GLY A 189 0.36 2.23 -11.15
CA GLY A 189 0.96 2.25 -9.82
C GLY A 189 1.39 3.65 -9.38
N GLU A 190 2.06 4.41 -10.27
CA GLU A 190 2.41 5.82 -10.02
C GLU A 190 1.16 6.67 -9.74
N ALA A 191 0.10 6.50 -10.53
CA ALA A 191 -1.16 7.22 -10.32
C ALA A 191 -1.83 6.83 -8.99
N LEU A 192 -1.80 5.56 -8.60
CA LEU A 192 -2.30 5.10 -7.31
C LEU A 192 -1.55 5.76 -6.15
N ILE A 193 -0.22 5.86 -6.21
CA ILE A 193 0.60 6.54 -5.20
C ILE A 193 0.19 8.02 -5.10
N GLU A 194 0.02 8.73 -6.23
CA GLU A 194 -0.43 10.13 -6.23
C GLU A 194 -1.79 10.30 -5.54
N ASP A 195 -2.74 9.41 -5.81
CA ASP A 195 -4.08 9.42 -5.19
C ASP A 195 -3.99 9.16 -3.67
N LEU A 196 -3.19 8.17 -3.25
CA LEU A 196 -3.00 7.85 -1.83
C LEU A 196 -2.31 8.97 -1.05
N HIS A 197 -1.34 9.67 -1.65
CA HIS A 197 -0.74 10.85 -1.04
C HIS A 197 -1.75 11.98 -0.86
N ALA A 198 -2.66 12.18 -1.82
CA ALA A 198 -3.73 13.17 -1.70
C ALA A 198 -4.71 12.81 -0.56
N ASP A 199 -5.07 11.53 -0.42
CA ASP A 199 -5.90 11.04 0.67
C ASP A 199 -5.21 11.23 2.03
N ALA A 200 -3.90 10.94 2.09
CA ALA A 200 -3.08 11.11 3.29
C ALA A 200 -2.99 12.58 3.73
N GLU A 201 -2.77 13.51 2.79
CA GLU A 201 -2.77 14.95 3.06
C GLU A 201 -4.14 15.42 3.58
N ALA A 202 -5.23 14.97 2.97
CA ALA A 202 -6.59 15.30 3.40
C ALA A 202 -6.89 14.78 4.81
N ALA A 203 -6.52 13.52 5.10
CA ALA A 203 -6.69 12.91 6.42
C ALA A 203 -5.90 13.65 7.51
N LEU A 204 -4.66 14.06 7.22
CA LEU A 204 -3.85 14.86 8.16
C LEU A 204 -4.41 16.27 8.35
N GLU A 205 -4.99 16.91 7.30
CA GLU A 205 -5.60 18.23 7.43
C GLU A 205 -6.84 18.17 8.35
N GLU A 206 -7.66 17.13 8.23
CA GLU A 206 -8.78 16.87 9.14
C GLU A 206 -8.31 16.65 10.58
N ASN A 207 -7.14 16.05 10.77
CA ASN A 207 -6.52 15.72 12.05
C ASN A 207 -5.32 16.64 12.38
N SER A 208 -5.40 17.91 12.01
CA SER A 208 -4.30 18.89 12.06
C SER A 208 -3.67 19.10 13.45
N ALA A 209 -4.31 18.63 14.52
CA ALA A 209 -3.73 18.59 15.87
C ALA A 209 -2.47 17.71 15.97
N LEU A 210 -2.27 16.79 15.01
CA LEU A 210 -1.08 15.94 14.91
C LEU A 210 0.11 16.62 14.24
N LYS A 211 -0.11 17.72 13.50
CA LYS A 211 0.97 18.44 12.84
C LYS A 211 2.04 18.83 13.86
N ASP A 212 3.29 18.58 13.54
CA ASP A 212 4.46 18.81 14.41
C ASP A 212 4.46 17.99 15.72
N LYS A 213 3.67 16.92 15.83
CA LYS A 213 3.62 16.03 16.99
C LYS A 213 4.48 14.80 16.81
N LYS A 214 5.23 14.45 17.86
CA LYS A 214 6.03 13.25 17.97
C LYS A 214 5.16 12.09 18.45
N VAL A 215 4.82 11.19 17.54
CA VAL A 215 4.00 10.01 17.82
C VAL A 215 4.91 8.80 18.00
N LEU A 216 4.87 8.17 19.16
CA LEU A 216 5.59 6.92 19.42
C LEU A 216 4.65 5.74 19.25
N PHE A 217 4.93 4.87 18.31
CA PHE A 217 4.26 3.59 18.19
C PHE A 217 4.95 2.58 19.11
N ALA A 218 4.25 2.13 20.15
CA ALA A 218 4.82 1.33 21.22
C ALA A 218 4.01 0.05 21.47
N TYR A 219 4.61 -0.88 22.16
CA TYR A 219 3.96 -2.04 22.74
C TYR A 219 4.36 -2.20 24.20
N VAL A 220 3.39 -2.39 25.07
CA VAL A 220 3.59 -2.66 26.48
C VAL A 220 2.78 -3.89 26.84
N ASP A 221 3.45 -4.91 27.38
CA ASP A 221 2.76 -6.08 27.94
C ASP A 221 2.13 -5.68 29.28
N PRO A 222 0.79 -5.69 29.42
CA PRO A 222 0.12 -5.31 30.65
C PRO A 222 0.43 -6.23 31.83
N THR A 223 1.00 -7.42 31.57
CA THR A 223 1.40 -8.39 32.61
C THR A 223 2.86 -8.22 33.05
N ASP A 224 3.69 -7.50 32.25
CA ASP A 224 5.09 -7.19 32.55
C ASP A 224 5.47 -5.77 32.09
N LEU A 225 5.30 -4.80 32.97
CA LEU A 225 5.61 -3.39 32.72
C LEU A 225 7.11 -3.04 32.85
N SER A 226 7.99 -4.04 32.98
CA SER A 226 9.44 -3.81 33.12
C SER A 226 10.14 -3.34 31.84
N GLN A 227 9.47 -3.51 30.69
CA GLN A 227 9.98 -3.14 29.38
C GLN A 227 8.95 -2.29 28.61
N VAL A 228 9.45 -1.36 27.81
CA VAL A 228 8.66 -0.64 26.80
C VAL A 228 9.25 -0.99 25.45
N GLY A 229 8.47 -1.68 24.64
CA GLY A 229 8.79 -1.91 23.25
C GLY A 229 8.38 -0.72 22.39
N TYR A 230 9.10 -0.47 21.30
CA TYR A 230 8.72 0.55 20.33
C TYR A 230 9.16 0.13 18.93
N TYR A 231 8.42 0.62 17.95
CA TYR A 231 8.72 0.38 16.54
C TYR A 231 9.67 1.46 16.02
N THR A 232 10.65 1.05 15.22
CA THR A 232 11.64 1.94 14.61
C THR A 232 11.08 2.54 13.32
N ALA A 233 11.76 3.51 12.73
CA ALA A 233 11.31 4.16 11.49
C ALA A 233 11.23 3.21 10.28
N ILE A 234 11.92 2.06 10.32
CA ILE A 234 11.83 1.06 9.24
C ILE A 234 10.50 0.29 9.24
N ASP A 235 9.81 0.23 10.37
CA ASP A 235 8.45 -0.30 10.42
C ASP A 235 7.48 0.67 9.75
N THR A 236 6.61 0.15 8.90
CA THR A 236 5.69 0.98 8.09
C THR A 236 4.75 1.84 8.93
N ARG A 237 4.42 1.48 10.17
CA ARG A 237 3.54 2.28 11.05
C ARG A 237 4.15 3.63 11.44
N PRO A 238 5.33 3.71 12.11
CA PRO A 238 5.97 4.99 12.34
C PRO A 238 6.62 5.57 11.09
N GLY A 239 7.11 4.74 10.14
CA GLY A 239 7.69 5.18 8.88
C GLY A 239 6.69 6.02 8.08
N TYR A 240 5.48 5.52 7.85
CA TYR A 240 4.44 6.25 7.14
C TYR A 240 4.05 7.58 7.80
N LEU A 241 3.93 7.61 9.13
CA LEU A 241 3.66 8.87 9.84
C LEU A 241 4.78 9.89 9.63
N HIS A 242 6.02 9.44 9.46
CA HIS A 242 7.18 10.32 9.26
C HIS A 242 7.37 10.68 7.79
N ASP A 243 7.50 9.69 6.91
CA ASP A 243 7.93 9.87 5.53
C ASP A 243 6.81 10.44 4.66
N ASP A 244 5.58 9.94 4.83
CA ASP A 244 4.43 10.34 4.01
C ASP A 244 3.64 11.50 4.64
N LEU A 245 3.43 11.48 5.96
CA LEU A 245 2.69 12.53 6.67
C LEU A 245 3.56 13.63 7.24
N GLY A 246 4.89 13.51 7.20
CA GLY A 246 5.84 14.53 7.66
C GLY A 246 5.84 14.78 9.16
N LEU A 247 5.35 13.84 9.98
CA LEU A 247 5.40 13.98 11.43
C LEU A 247 6.84 13.78 11.96
N PRO A 248 7.32 14.59 12.92
CA PRO A 248 8.66 14.41 13.45
C PRO A 248 8.78 13.12 14.27
N LEU A 249 9.90 12.42 14.12
CA LEU A 249 10.20 11.24 14.91
C LEU A 249 10.49 11.61 16.38
N PRO A 250 10.05 10.79 17.35
CA PRO A 250 10.58 10.84 18.71
C PRO A 250 12.10 10.61 18.74
N SER A 251 12.83 11.28 19.65
CA SER A 251 14.29 11.20 19.68
C SER A 251 14.82 9.78 19.78
N ILE A 252 14.13 8.90 20.54
CA ILE A 252 14.53 7.49 20.66
C ILE A 252 14.41 6.72 19.34
N VAL A 253 13.46 7.08 18.46
CA VAL A 253 13.32 6.50 17.13
C VAL A 253 14.36 7.08 16.19
N GLU A 254 14.57 8.39 16.20
CA GLU A 254 15.58 9.08 15.38
C GLU A 254 17.02 8.60 15.70
N GLU A 255 17.35 8.37 16.98
CA GLU A 255 18.65 7.83 17.42
C GLU A 255 18.90 6.39 16.92
N ASN A 256 17.84 5.67 16.53
CA ASN A 256 17.88 4.31 16.00
C ASN A 256 17.43 4.23 14.53
N ALA A 257 17.49 5.33 13.79
CA ALA A 257 17.06 5.38 12.39
C ALA A 257 17.84 4.44 11.45
N ASP A 258 19.11 4.13 11.79
CA ASP A 258 19.95 3.19 11.03
C ASP A 258 19.71 1.72 11.43
N SER A 259 18.74 1.42 12.33
CA SER A 259 18.42 0.05 12.72
C SER A 259 17.78 -0.73 11.57
N THR A 260 18.20 -1.97 11.41
CA THR A 260 17.51 -2.94 10.54
C THR A 260 16.46 -3.76 11.30
N ASP A 261 16.36 -3.58 12.61
CA ASP A 261 15.33 -4.18 13.44
C ASP A 261 14.10 -3.26 13.45
N PHE A 262 12.96 -3.75 13.02
CA PHE A 262 11.70 -2.99 13.01
C PHE A 262 11.13 -2.74 14.42
N TYR A 263 11.64 -3.45 15.45
CA TYR A 263 11.16 -3.35 16.82
C TYR A 263 12.32 -3.43 17.81
N LEU A 264 12.35 -2.51 18.75
CA LEU A 264 13.32 -2.45 19.84
C LEU A 264 12.60 -2.34 21.19
N SER A 265 13.30 -2.63 22.29
CA SER A 265 12.77 -2.45 23.64
C SER A 265 13.79 -1.86 24.57
N VAL A 266 13.31 -1.10 25.55
CA VAL A 266 14.12 -0.52 26.63
C VAL A 266 13.47 -0.82 27.98
N SER A 267 14.30 -0.90 29.03
CA SER A 267 13.76 -1.02 30.38
C SER A 267 12.93 0.20 30.79
N SER A 268 11.80 0.00 31.44
CA SER A 268 10.98 1.08 32.01
C SER A 268 11.73 1.97 33.01
N GLU A 269 12.89 1.51 33.56
CA GLU A 269 13.79 2.34 34.36
C GLU A 269 14.39 3.51 33.55
N GLN A 270 14.42 3.40 32.22
CA GLN A 270 14.91 4.41 31.28
C GLN A 270 13.78 5.27 30.69
N ALA A 271 12.69 5.45 31.40
CA ALA A 271 11.51 6.20 30.96
C ALA A 271 11.79 7.62 30.40
N ASP A 272 12.93 8.18 30.77
CA ASP A 272 13.40 9.51 30.32
C ASP A 272 13.75 9.56 28.82
N VAL A 273 14.05 8.43 28.16
CA VAL A 273 14.29 8.38 26.72
C VAL A 273 13.02 8.70 25.90
N PHE A 274 11.83 8.64 26.53
CA PHE A 274 10.55 8.99 25.93
C PHE A 274 10.03 10.39 26.32
N ALA A 275 10.92 11.27 26.82
CA ALA A 275 10.51 12.56 27.37
C ALA A 275 9.91 13.53 26.34
N ASP A 276 10.24 13.39 25.08
CA ASP A 276 9.79 14.25 23.98
C ASP A 276 8.61 13.67 23.17
N VAL A 277 8.05 12.53 23.61
CA VAL A 277 6.87 11.93 22.98
C VAL A 277 5.63 12.79 23.27
N ASP A 278 4.92 13.19 22.21
CA ASP A 278 3.66 13.91 22.34
C ASP A 278 2.47 12.95 22.49
N VAL A 279 2.43 11.87 21.69
CA VAL A 279 1.39 10.85 21.73
C VAL A 279 2.04 9.47 21.87
N PHE A 280 1.60 8.71 22.87
CA PHE A 280 2.00 7.33 23.07
C PHE A 280 0.92 6.41 22.50
N VAL A 281 1.22 5.68 21.42
CA VAL A 281 0.28 4.77 20.76
C VAL A 281 0.58 3.34 21.15
N THR A 282 -0.43 2.57 21.52
CA THR A 282 -0.26 1.14 21.82
C THR A 282 -1.54 0.36 21.57
N TYR A 283 -1.40 -0.95 21.36
CA TYR A 283 -2.51 -1.88 21.26
C TYR A 283 -3.06 -2.24 22.65
N GLY A 284 -4.34 -2.53 22.74
CA GLY A 284 -4.97 -2.98 23.97
C GLY A 284 -6.39 -2.46 24.14
N ASP A 285 -6.81 -2.31 25.38
CA ASP A 285 -8.08 -1.70 25.75
C ASP A 285 -7.88 -0.45 26.64
N GLU A 286 -8.92 0.37 26.79
CA GLU A 286 -8.83 1.63 27.52
C GLU A 286 -8.41 1.48 29.01
N SER A 287 -8.58 0.29 29.61
CA SER A 287 -8.13 0.04 30.99
C SER A 287 -6.60 0.08 31.14
N LEU A 288 -5.88 -0.13 30.01
CA LEU A 288 -4.43 -0.03 29.96
C LEU A 288 -3.95 1.38 30.35
N ILE A 289 -4.68 2.44 29.99
CA ILE A 289 -4.32 3.81 30.35
C ILE A 289 -4.14 3.96 31.87
N ALA A 290 -5.13 3.50 32.65
CA ALA A 290 -5.05 3.56 34.10
C ALA A 290 -3.90 2.70 34.66
N THR A 291 -3.62 1.57 34.03
CA THR A 291 -2.52 0.67 34.41
C THR A 291 -1.16 1.35 34.18
N LEU A 292 -0.94 1.94 33.02
CA LEU A 292 0.29 2.65 32.69
C LEU A 292 0.51 3.87 33.60
N GLN A 293 -0.53 4.65 33.88
CA GLN A 293 -0.47 5.81 34.77
C GLN A 293 -0.24 5.45 36.24
N ALA A 294 -0.65 4.27 36.66
CA ALA A 294 -0.42 3.78 38.03
C ALA A 294 0.98 3.23 38.25
N ASP A 295 1.70 2.85 37.19
CA ASP A 295 3.05 2.33 37.31
C ASP A 295 4.04 3.44 37.66
N PRO A 296 4.92 3.25 38.71
CA PRO A 296 5.80 4.28 39.21
C PRO A 296 6.95 4.65 38.26
N LEU A 297 7.25 3.85 37.22
CA LEU A 297 8.27 4.09 36.21
C LEU A 297 7.62 4.69 34.95
N LEU A 298 6.59 4.05 34.41
CA LEU A 298 5.93 4.49 33.18
C LEU A 298 5.20 5.82 33.35
N SER A 299 4.67 6.11 34.54
CA SER A 299 4.08 7.43 34.84
C SER A 299 5.08 8.59 34.84
N LYS A 300 6.38 8.34 34.68
CA LYS A 300 7.40 9.38 34.46
C LYS A 300 7.47 9.83 32.99
N ILE A 301 6.95 9.05 32.05
CA ILE A 301 6.83 9.43 30.65
C ILE A 301 5.74 10.52 30.57
N PRO A 302 6.06 11.74 30.08
CA PRO A 302 5.10 12.86 30.09
C PRO A 302 3.80 12.55 29.36
N ALA A 303 3.87 11.88 28.20
CA ALA A 303 2.69 11.48 27.46
C ALA A 303 1.77 10.56 28.26
N ILE A 304 2.33 9.60 29.01
CA ILE A 304 1.56 8.69 29.86
C ILE A 304 0.99 9.43 31.06
N ALA A 305 1.81 10.22 31.77
CA ALA A 305 1.38 10.99 32.93
C ALA A 305 0.19 11.92 32.63
N GLU A 306 0.21 12.56 31.47
CA GLU A 306 -0.79 13.51 31.02
C GLU A 306 -1.99 12.86 30.30
N GLY A 307 -1.96 11.53 30.14
CA GLY A 307 -3.01 10.77 29.46
C GLY A 307 -3.05 10.98 27.94
N ARG A 308 -1.94 11.39 27.36
CA ARG A 308 -1.76 11.50 25.89
C ARG A 308 -1.41 10.13 25.32
N ILE A 309 -2.33 9.19 25.53
CA ILE A 309 -2.21 7.78 25.12
C ILE A 309 -3.34 7.51 24.13
N ALA A 310 -3.00 7.04 22.94
CA ALA A 310 -3.93 6.51 21.96
C ALA A 310 -3.92 4.98 22.05
N ILE A 311 -5.07 4.39 22.35
CA ILE A 311 -5.25 2.95 22.36
C ILE A 311 -5.87 2.51 21.04
N LEU A 312 -5.18 1.61 20.35
CA LEU A 312 -5.72 0.87 19.22
C LEU A 312 -6.38 -0.40 19.77
N PRO A 313 -7.70 -0.57 19.65
CA PRO A 313 -8.37 -1.76 20.17
C PRO A 313 -7.81 -3.01 19.50
N ASP A 314 -7.26 -3.91 20.29
CA ASP A 314 -6.53 -5.08 19.80
C ASP A 314 -7.38 -5.94 18.86
N ALA A 315 -6.76 -6.48 17.81
CA ALA A 315 -7.37 -7.35 16.79
C ALA A 315 -8.63 -6.76 16.10
N THR A 316 -8.70 -5.43 15.97
CA THR A 316 -9.78 -4.78 15.21
C THR A 316 -9.29 -4.28 13.85
N PRO A 317 -10.19 -4.05 12.88
CA PRO A 317 -9.82 -3.49 11.58
C PRO A 317 -9.08 -2.14 11.69
N ILE A 318 -9.50 -1.25 12.58
CA ILE A 318 -8.82 0.04 12.75
C ILE A 318 -7.40 -0.14 13.32
N ALA A 319 -7.17 -1.16 14.15
CA ALA A 319 -5.83 -1.48 14.64
C ALA A 319 -4.96 -2.08 13.53
N ALA A 320 -5.53 -2.87 12.63
CA ALA A 320 -4.86 -3.42 11.46
C ALA A 320 -4.51 -2.33 10.43
N SER A 321 -5.39 -1.34 10.22
CA SER A 321 -5.16 -0.21 9.30
C SER A 321 -4.04 0.73 9.76
N ALA A 322 -3.57 0.61 11.01
CA ALA A 322 -2.39 1.32 11.48
C ALA A 322 -1.10 0.89 10.74
N ASN A 323 -1.10 -0.28 10.12
CA ASN A 323 -0.11 -0.67 9.11
C ASN A 323 -0.67 -0.28 7.73
N PRO A 324 -0.31 0.89 7.18
CA PRO A 324 -0.97 1.45 6.02
C PRO A 324 -0.73 0.60 4.77
N SER A 325 -1.74 0.58 3.91
CA SER A 325 -1.74 -0.21 2.68
C SER A 325 -2.62 0.46 1.61
N PRO A 326 -2.53 0.05 0.34
CA PRO A 326 -3.25 0.71 -0.75
C PRO A 326 -4.77 0.81 -0.57
N LEU A 327 -5.38 -0.14 0.12
CA LEU A 327 -6.83 -0.14 0.36
C LEU A 327 -7.19 0.37 1.76
N SER A 328 -6.32 0.18 2.77
CA SER A 328 -6.61 0.66 4.13
C SER A 328 -6.50 2.18 4.26
N ILE A 329 -5.64 2.84 3.47
CA ILE A 329 -5.48 4.29 3.48
C ILE A 329 -6.82 4.99 3.14
N PRO A 330 -7.44 4.76 1.97
CA PRO A 330 -8.73 5.39 1.68
C PRO A 330 -9.86 4.90 2.59
N TRP A 331 -9.76 3.68 3.13
CA TRP A 331 -10.79 3.09 3.99
C TRP A 331 -10.84 3.74 5.38
N GLY A 332 -9.70 3.96 6.04
CA GLY A 332 -9.71 4.28 7.47
C GLY A 332 -8.60 5.20 7.99
N LEU A 333 -7.75 5.77 7.13
CA LEU A 333 -6.63 6.60 7.61
C LEU A 333 -7.10 7.81 8.42
N SER A 334 -8.17 8.51 8.02
CA SER A 334 -8.69 9.67 8.76
C SER A 334 -9.18 9.27 10.16
N ASP A 335 -9.87 8.15 10.29
CA ASP A 335 -10.34 7.63 11.57
C ASP A 335 -9.17 7.20 12.46
N TYR A 336 -8.17 6.53 11.89
CA TYR A 336 -6.94 6.18 12.60
C TYR A 336 -6.20 7.42 13.11
N LEU A 337 -5.97 8.44 12.27
CA LEU A 337 -5.36 9.69 12.70
C LEU A 337 -6.23 10.42 13.74
N GLY A 338 -7.55 10.30 13.66
CA GLY A 338 -8.49 10.80 14.66
C GLY A 338 -8.26 10.16 16.03
N LEU A 339 -8.01 8.87 16.09
CA LEU A 339 -7.64 8.17 17.34
C LEU A 339 -6.32 8.69 17.91
N LEU A 340 -5.32 8.96 17.04
CA LEU A 340 -4.03 9.52 17.48
C LEU A 340 -4.17 10.96 17.98
N ALA A 341 -5.04 11.76 17.36
CA ALA A 341 -5.28 13.16 17.72
C ALA A 341 -6.11 13.34 19.00
N ALA A 342 -7.03 12.43 19.28
CA ALA A 342 -7.98 12.52 20.39
C ALA A 342 -7.35 12.83 21.77
N PRO A 343 -6.21 12.22 22.16
CA PRO A 343 -5.57 12.53 23.43
C PRO A 343 -4.99 13.95 23.52
N LEU A 344 -4.76 14.64 22.41
CA LEU A 344 -4.20 15.99 22.37
C LEU A 344 -5.26 17.10 22.65
N ALA A 345 -6.55 16.74 22.58
CA ALA A 345 -7.66 17.67 22.80
C ALA A 345 -8.08 17.79 24.29
N LYS A 346 -7.40 17.10 25.21
CA LYS A 346 -7.73 17.03 26.66
C LYS A 346 -7.11 18.16 27.47
#